data_e7d83459eac3b5d2344c0ed3eab1c76e
#
_entry.id   e7d83459eac3b5d2344c0ed3eab1c76e
#
_cell.length_a   1.000
_cell.length_b   1.000
_cell.length_c   1.000
_cell.angle_alpha   90.00
_cell.angle_beta   90.00
_cell.angle_gamma   90.00
#
_symmetry.space_group_name_H-M   'P 1'
#
loop_
_entity.id
_entity.type
_entity.pdbx_description
1 polymer ?
#
loop_
_entity_poly.entity_id
_entity_poly.type
_entity_poly.pdbx_seq_one_letter_code
_entity_poly.pdbx_strand_id
1 'polypeptide(L)'
;MQERVFRVRNKAGIHCRPSGVILNAIRQEFPDHRFSIVTADGETELSGMLELISLGLTCGTEAVLRVEGPDEERALARIGGLLEYEFDFPPRA
;
A
#
# COMPACT_ATOMS: atom_id res chain seq x y z
N MET A 1 16.74 -2.89 4.14
CA MET A 1 15.47 -2.15 4.04
C MET A 1 15.49 -1.25 2.83
N GLN A 2 14.41 -1.28 2.04
CA GLN A 2 14.29 -0.44 0.87
C GLN A 2 13.01 0.38 0.94
N GLU A 3 12.97 1.48 0.18
CA GLU A 3 11.86 2.42 0.18
C GLU A 3 11.49 2.81 -1.24
N ARG A 4 10.20 3.16 -1.40
CA ARG A 4 9.70 3.68 -2.67
C ARG A 4 8.64 4.73 -2.39
N VAL A 5 8.76 5.89 -3.02
CA VAL A 5 7.69 6.90 -2.99
C VAL A 5 6.56 6.44 -3.90
N PHE A 6 5.33 6.58 -3.43
CA PHE A 6 4.16 6.26 -4.24
C PHE A 6 3.13 7.37 -4.10
N ARG A 7 2.24 7.43 -5.10
CA ARG A 7 1.13 8.39 -5.10
C ARG A 7 -0.18 7.64 -5.27
N VAL A 8 -1.14 7.95 -4.41
CA VAL A 8 -2.46 7.33 -4.48
C VAL A 8 -3.22 7.87 -5.69
N ARG A 9 -3.71 6.97 -6.53
CA ARG A 9 -4.43 7.35 -7.75
C ARG A 9 -5.91 7.05 -7.69
N ASN A 10 -6.35 6.25 -6.74
CA ASN A 10 -7.77 5.97 -6.57
C ASN A 10 -8.52 7.23 -6.18
N LYS A 11 -9.60 7.55 -6.87
CA LYS A 11 -10.38 8.74 -6.57
C LYS A 11 -10.94 8.69 -5.16
N ALA A 12 -11.34 7.52 -4.71
CA ALA A 12 -11.87 7.33 -3.36
C ALA A 12 -10.75 7.11 -2.33
N GLY A 13 -9.48 7.11 -2.75
CA GLY A 13 -8.36 6.86 -1.85
C GLY A 13 -8.20 5.38 -1.55
N ILE A 14 -7.40 5.09 -0.51
CA ILE A 14 -7.20 3.71 -0.07
C ILE A 14 -8.27 3.38 0.96
N HIS A 15 -9.30 2.69 0.54
CA HIS A 15 -10.42 2.31 1.38
C HIS A 15 -10.50 0.78 1.48
N CYS A 16 -11.65 0.24 1.89
CA CYS A 16 -11.78 -1.18 2.21
C CYS A 16 -11.36 -2.12 1.10
N ARG A 17 -11.79 -1.85 -0.13
CA ARG A 17 -11.52 -2.76 -1.24
C ARG A 17 -10.03 -2.80 -1.61
N PRO A 18 -9.39 -1.66 -1.89
CA PRO A 18 -7.94 -1.69 -2.15
C PRO A 18 -7.15 -2.23 -0.97
N SER A 19 -7.54 -1.87 0.25
CA SER A 19 -6.84 -2.37 1.45
C SER A 19 -6.86 -3.89 1.51
N GLY A 20 -8.02 -4.49 1.21
CA GLY A 20 -8.13 -5.93 1.22
C GLY A 20 -7.23 -6.60 0.19
N VAL A 21 -7.17 -6.05 -1.02
CA VAL A 21 -6.31 -6.58 -2.08
C VAL A 21 -4.85 -6.47 -1.68
N ILE A 22 -4.43 -5.30 -1.17
CA ILE A 22 -3.05 -5.06 -0.81
C ILE A 22 -2.61 -5.99 0.32
N LEU A 23 -3.42 -6.08 1.38
CA LEU A 23 -3.06 -6.94 2.52
C LEU A 23 -3.06 -8.40 2.15
N ASN A 24 -3.99 -8.83 1.28
CA ASN A 24 -4.00 -10.21 0.83
C ASN A 24 -2.72 -10.54 0.04
N ALA A 25 -2.28 -9.62 -0.82
CA ALA A 25 -1.04 -9.81 -1.58
C ALA A 25 0.15 -9.93 -0.63
N ILE A 26 0.21 -9.09 0.40
CA ILE A 26 1.29 -9.15 1.38
C ILE A 26 1.32 -10.52 2.05
N ARG A 27 0.16 -11.00 2.50
CA ARG A 27 0.08 -12.27 3.22
C ARG A 27 0.39 -13.46 2.32
N GLN A 28 -0.07 -13.43 1.08
CA GLN A 28 0.08 -14.55 0.16
C GLN A 28 1.46 -14.58 -0.50
N GLU A 29 1.99 -13.42 -0.84
CA GLU A 29 3.22 -13.34 -1.64
C GLU A 29 4.46 -12.99 -0.84
N PHE A 30 4.29 -12.27 0.27
CA PHE A 30 5.42 -11.77 1.05
C PHE A 30 5.23 -12.00 2.55
N PRO A 31 4.95 -13.26 2.96
CA PRO A 31 4.69 -13.51 4.39
C PRO A 31 5.91 -13.25 5.28
N ASP A 32 7.11 -13.25 4.72
CA ASP A 32 8.35 -13.04 5.47
C ASP A 32 8.82 -11.59 5.42
N HIS A 33 7.99 -10.69 4.94
CA HIS A 33 8.35 -9.27 4.80
C HIS A 33 7.53 -8.42 5.74
N ARG A 34 8.12 -7.29 6.12
CA ARG A 34 7.44 -6.29 6.93
C ARG A 34 7.32 -5.02 6.09
N PHE A 35 6.10 -4.52 6.00
CA PHE A 35 5.81 -3.32 5.23
C PHE A 35 5.32 -2.22 6.15
N SER A 36 5.76 -0.99 5.87
CA SER A 36 5.22 0.18 6.57
C SER A 36 5.08 1.32 5.59
N ILE A 37 4.26 2.30 5.98
CA ILE A 37 4.07 3.50 5.18
C ILE A 37 4.43 4.70 6.04
N VAL A 38 5.28 5.57 5.49
CA VAL A 38 5.71 6.80 6.14
C VAL A 38 4.94 7.96 5.54
N THR A 39 4.26 8.71 6.40
CA THR A 39 3.54 9.92 6.03
C THR A 39 4.07 11.08 6.87
N ALA A 40 3.47 12.25 6.69
CA ALA A 40 3.83 13.42 7.51
C ALA A 40 3.58 13.17 8.99
N ASP A 41 2.67 12.25 9.32
CA ASP A 41 2.30 11.95 10.70
C ASP A 41 3.16 10.86 11.32
N GLY A 42 4.04 10.23 10.56
CA GLY A 42 4.91 9.17 11.07
C GLY A 42 4.86 7.92 10.25
N GLU A 43 5.34 6.83 10.82
CA GLU A 43 5.43 5.54 10.16
C GLU A 43 4.43 4.58 10.77
N THR A 44 3.67 3.88 9.91
CA THR A 44 2.67 2.90 10.33
C THR A 44 2.95 1.58 9.65
N GLU A 45 3.05 0.52 10.44
CA GLU A 45 3.25 -0.82 9.90
C GLU A 45 1.94 -1.34 9.30
N LEU A 46 2.03 -1.98 8.13
CA LEU A 46 0.84 -2.53 7.46
C LEU A 46 0.54 -3.92 8.01
N SER A 47 0.04 -3.95 9.23
CA SER A 47 -0.26 -5.21 9.92
C SER A 47 -1.71 -5.63 9.75
N GLY A 48 -2.59 -4.74 9.31
CA GLY A 48 -4.00 -5.07 9.12
C GLY A 48 -4.74 -3.98 8.39
N MET A 49 -6.02 -4.24 8.13
CA MET A 49 -6.86 -3.31 7.39
C MET A 49 -7.08 -2.00 8.13
N LEU A 50 -7.25 -2.09 9.44
CA LEU A 50 -7.52 -0.90 10.23
C LEU A 50 -6.35 0.07 10.17
N GLU A 51 -5.14 -0.46 10.27
CA GLU A 51 -3.93 0.37 10.18
C GLU A 51 -3.84 1.07 8.84
N LEU A 52 -4.10 0.33 7.74
CA LEU A 52 -4.00 0.90 6.42
C LEU A 52 -5.08 1.96 6.17
N ILE A 53 -6.31 1.67 6.57
CA ILE A 53 -7.43 2.62 6.39
C ILE A 53 -7.21 3.88 7.25
N SER A 54 -6.68 3.71 8.44
CA SER A 54 -6.49 4.83 9.37
C SER A 54 -5.45 5.84 8.89
N LEU A 55 -4.61 5.46 7.92
CA LEU A 55 -3.64 6.39 7.36
C LEU A 55 -4.28 7.54 6.59
N GLY A 56 -5.53 7.38 6.17
CA GLY A 56 -6.23 8.44 5.46
C GLY A 56 -5.62 8.76 4.11
N LEU A 57 -5.15 7.74 3.39
CA LEU A 57 -4.52 7.95 2.09
C LEU A 57 -5.55 8.30 1.04
N THR A 58 -5.61 9.58 0.68
CA THR A 58 -6.56 10.08 -0.29
C THR A 58 -5.91 10.22 -1.66
N CYS A 59 -6.74 10.43 -2.68
CA CYS A 59 -6.24 10.60 -4.05
C CYS A 59 -5.26 11.77 -4.12
N GLY A 60 -4.12 11.52 -4.72
CA GLY A 60 -3.07 12.51 -4.85
C GLY A 60 -2.06 12.53 -3.71
N THR A 61 -2.34 11.81 -2.63
CA THR A 61 -1.42 11.75 -1.50
C THR A 61 -0.15 11.01 -1.90
N GLU A 62 1.00 11.58 -1.57
CA GLU A 62 2.29 10.91 -1.71
C GLU A 62 2.77 10.43 -0.34
N ALA A 63 3.32 9.23 -0.32
CA ALA A 63 3.88 8.66 0.88
C ALA A 63 5.02 7.74 0.51
N VAL A 64 5.70 7.18 1.50
CA VAL A 64 6.83 6.30 1.26
C VAL A 64 6.46 4.90 1.75
N LEU A 65 6.60 3.93 0.85
CA LEU A 65 6.45 2.52 1.21
C LEU A 65 7.82 1.98 1.57
N ARG A 66 7.93 1.37 2.74
CA ARG A 66 9.16 0.77 3.22
C ARG A 66 8.95 -0.72 3.39
N VAL A 67 9.97 -1.50 3.05
CA VAL A 67 9.89 -2.96 3.21
C VAL A 67 11.20 -3.50 3.77
N GLU A 68 11.07 -4.54 4.58
CA GLU A 68 12.19 -5.28 5.12
C GLU A 68 11.92 -6.77 4.95
N GLY A 69 12.86 -7.49 4.34
CA GLY A 69 12.69 -8.92 4.13
C GLY A 69 13.65 -9.45 3.08
N PRO A 70 13.49 -10.73 2.70
CA PRO A 70 14.44 -11.38 1.79
C PRO A 70 14.38 -10.91 0.33
N ASP A 71 13.27 -10.32 -0.12
CA ASP A 71 13.11 -9.95 -1.52
C ASP A 71 12.48 -8.57 -1.63
N GLU A 72 13.20 -7.57 -1.12
CA GLU A 72 12.66 -6.22 -0.95
C GLU A 72 12.34 -5.55 -2.28
N GLU A 73 13.17 -5.76 -3.29
CA GLU A 73 12.97 -5.10 -4.58
C GLU A 73 11.66 -5.55 -5.23
N ARG A 74 11.42 -6.85 -5.27
CA ARG A 74 10.18 -7.39 -5.84
C ARG A 74 8.98 -6.98 -5.00
N ALA A 75 9.14 -6.97 -3.68
CA ALA A 75 8.07 -6.58 -2.77
C ALA A 75 7.67 -5.13 -2.98
N LEU A 76 8.64 -4.23 -3.13
CA LEU A 76 8.34 -2.82 -3.37
C LEU A 76 7.61 -2.63 -4.71
N ALA A 77 8.06 -3.34 -5.74
CA ALA A 77 7.43 -3.22 -7.06
C ALA A 77 5.99 -3.70 -7.02
N ARG A 78 5.74 -4.83 -6.36
CA ARG A 78 4.42 -5.44 -6.32
C ARG A 78 3.46 -4.63 -5.46
N ILE A 79 3.84 -4.36 -4.23
CA ILE A 79 2.94 -3.67 -3.29
C ILE A 79 2.82 -2.19 -3.63
N GLY A 80 3.93 -1.56 -4.05
CA GLY A 80 3.88 -0.18 -4.53
C GLY A 80 2.96 -0.03 -5.73
N GLY A 81 3.01 -0.99 -6.65
CA GLY A 81 2.12 -1.00 -7.80
C GLY A 81 0.65 -1.10 -7.41
N LEU A 82 0.35 -1.93 -6.40
CA LEU A 82 -1.01 -2.04 -5.89
C LEU A 82 -1.48 -0.75 -5.22
N LEU A 83 -0.60 -0.09 -4.48
CA LEU A 83 -0.94 1.17 -3.84
C LEU A 83 -1.26 2.28 -4.85
N GLU A 84 -0.65 2.22 -6.02
CA GLU A 84 -0.87 3.20 -7.08
C GLU A 84 -1.94 2.76 -8.08
N TYR A 85 -2.50 1.57 -7.94
CA TYR A 85 -3.48 1.06 -8.87
C TYR A 85 -4.83 1.77 -8.69
N GLU A 86 -5.52 2.00 -9.80
CA GLU A 86 -6.83 2.66 -9.77
C GLU A 86 -7.93 1.61 -9.63
N PHE A 87 -8.27 1.31 -8.38
CA PHE A 87 -9.29 0.29 -8.10
C PHE A 87 -10.71 0.78 -8.31
N ASP A 88 -10.90 2.09 -8.29
CA ASP A 88 -12.23 2.68 -8.37
C ASP A 88 -12.58 3.21 -9.74
N PHE A 89 -11.82 2.83 -10.77
CA PHE A 89 -12.22 3.19 -12.12
C PHE A 89 -13.49 2.41 -12.46
N PRO A 90 -14.40 3.01 -13.27
CA PRO A 90 -15.69 2.40 -13.49
C PRO A 90 -15.53 1.07 -14.21
N PRO A 91 -16.34 0.13 -13.81
CA PRO A 91 -16.32 -1.13 -14.53
C PRO A 91 -16.91 -0.92 -15.88
N ARG A 92 -16.98 -0.28 -16.36
CA ARG A 92 -17.44 -0.05 -17.45
C ARG A 92 -18.60 -0.15 -17.69
N ALA A 93 -18.63 0.02 -17.79
CA ALA A 93 -19.69 -0.03 -17.99
C ALA A 93 -20.38 -0.17 -18.26
#